data_ef481adc38a322ed0e178e636a9c68ed
#
_entry.id   ef481adc38a322ed0e178e636a9c68ed
#
_cell.length_a   1.000
_cell.length_b   1.000
_cell.length_c   1.000
_cell.angle_alpha   90.00
_cell.angle_beta   90.00
_cell.angle_gamma   90.00
#
_symmetry.space_group_name_H-M   'P 1'
#
loop_
_entity.id
_entity.type
_entity.pdbx_description
1 polymer ?
#
loop_
_entity_poly.entity_id
_entity_poly.type
_entity_poly.pdbx_seq_one_letter_code
_entity_poly.pdbx_strand_id
1 'polypeptide(L)'
;MKKILLWVMFLLLFPLAACGEVYSVSPQGMSMTQALALCRDGDVLELGGGTYDENLESFPIVIDKAVVLRAAEGQSPVIDAPAFKAALRVEADGVALEGLDIRFRRTGVYAIGSDLRMEGCRVSLADPAWRTSSCGIWCGGIYRMTLRDCAFSGCSIALAGPPLSESSKGKPVLTGLFEVGEDPAYFTSHTIEGCTVNGKPLFYAACQARVEAPENAGQIICCGCDEVIIRSADVSDASMGMVLTYNRSILIENSRADRCGVFGIYAAKCEGGLLNGCSAVQTNHGLDIRASRHMILQNCTAADCDQGLFFSFIKDSAMIACTVTGTGQGYFLAAGSGNTLKNCAAINCENGFNLQKEGHVLMHGCTAQGCTVCGVRLDATPAAFAGNTLRDNWVAVMAYGGAQLDLADNLFEGSRCCGLYLRDIAYSRFSGNTFAGSGQASVQVIGTLDGSVWLNNALDKPLEAAQAGEGFSLLR
;
A
#
# COMPACT_ATOMS: atom_id res chain seq x y z
N MET A 1 -76.75 -16.95 34.26
CA MET A 1 -75.46 -17.31 33.64
C MET A 1 -74.64 -15.99 33.45
N LYS A 2 -73.75 -15.69 34.39
CA LYS A 2 -72.91 -14.51 34.36
C LYS A 2 -71.61 -14.84 33.63
N LYS A 3 -71.33 -14.17 32.52
CA LYS A 3 -70.01 -14.22 31.83
C LYS A 3 -69.06 -13.31 32.58
N ILE A 4 -68.00 -13.88 33.15
CA ILE A 4 -66.88 -13.15 33.73
C ILE A 4 -65.92 -12.87 32.60
N LEU A 5 -65.73 -11.62 32.31
CA LEU A 5 -64.75 -11.14 31.33
C LEU A 5 -63.43 -10.96 32.04
N LEU A 6 -62.46 -11.86 31.78
CA LEU A 6 -61.10 -11.80 32.34
C LEU A 6 -60.29 -10.86 31.46
N TRP A 7 -59.97 -9.65 31.95
CA TRP A 7 -58.99 -8.75 31.33
C TRP A 7 -57.60 -9.23 31.71
N VAL A 8 -56.90 -9.81 30.74
CA VAL A 8 -55.46 -10.07 30.85
C VAL A 8 -54.73 -8.80 30.45
N MET A 9 -54.22 -8.09 31.46
CA MET A 9 -53.34 -6.94 31.27
C MET A 9 -51.97 -7.43 30.81
N PHE A 10 -51.70 -7.39 29.51
CA PHE A 10 -50.35 -7.60 28.94
C PHE A 10 -49.53 -6.39 29.32
N LEU A 11 -48.75 -6.46 30.40
CA LEU A 11 -47.64 -5.55 30.64
C LEU A 11 -46.60 -5.80 29.52
N LEU A 12 -46.61 -4.96 28.50
CA LEU A 12 -45.47 -4.81 27.58
C LEU A 12 -44.30 -4.29 28.40
N LEU A 13 -43.44 -5.19 28.87
CA LEU A 13 -42.07 -4.89 29.29
C LEU A 13 -41.35 -4.42 28.03
N PHE A 14 -41.46 -3.14 27.70
CA PHE A 14 -40.41 -2.49 26.91
C PHE A 14 -39.14 -2.60 27.74
N PRO A 15 -38.08 -3.25 27.22
CA PRO A 15 -36.80 -3.08 27.87
C PRO A 15 -36.55 -1.56 27.92
N LEU A 16 -36.51 -0.94 29.11
CA LEU A 16 -35.86 0.33 29.28
C LEU A 16 -34.48 0.10 28.66
N ALA A 17 -34.19 0.77 27.54
CA ALA A 17 -32.84 0.91 27.08
C ALA A 17 -32.07 1.47 28.29
N ALA A 18 -31.21 0.64 28.90
CA ALA A 18 -30.34 1.09 29.96
C ALA A 18 -29.55 2.26 29.35
N CYS A 19 -29.87 3.48 29.79
CA CYS A 19 -29.08 4.64 29.43
C CYS A 19 -27.71 4.38 30.07
N GLY A 20 -26.65 4.26 29.26
CA GLY A 20 -25.30 3.99 29.76
C GLY A 20 -24.90 5.05 30.78
N GLU A 21 -24.04 4.70 31.71
CA GLU A 21 -23.47 5.64 32.69
C GLU A 21 -22.58 6.65 31.94
N VAL A 22 -22.55 7.88 32.44
CA VAL A 22 -21.70 8.95 31.91
C VAL A 22 -20.52 9.19 32.87
N TYR A 23 -19.32 8.95 32.35
CA TYR A 23 -18.07 9.19 33.08
C TYR A 23 -17.44 10.50 32.60
N SER A 24 -17.29 11.49 33.49
CA SER A 24 -16.61 12.73 33.15
C SER A 24 -15.10 12.56 33.32
N VAL A 25 -14.36 12.85 32.25
CA VAL A 25 -12.89 12.74 32.17
C VAL A 25 -12.31 14.13 31.97
N SER A 26 -11.24 14.46 32.69
CA SER A 26 -10.53 15.74 32.51
C SER A 26 -9.04 15.59 32.80
N PRO A 27 -8.18 16.46 32.26
CA PRO A 27 -6.74 16.41 32.52
C PRO A 27 -6.34 16.55 34.00
N GLN A 28 -7.20 17.11 34.85
CA GLN A 28 -6.98 17.25 36.29
C GLN A 28 -7.73 16.22 37.14
N GLY A 29 -8.49 15.33 36.49
CA GLY A 29 -9.34 14.34 37.14
C GLY A 29 -8.97 12.91 36.78
N MET A 30 -10.01 12.10 36.51
CA MET A 30 -9.85 10.73 36.04
C MET A 30 -9.29 10.72 34.63
N SER A 31 -8.31 9.85 34.34
CA SER A 31 -7.80 9.63 32.95
C SER A 31 -8.79 8.81 32.10
N MET A 32 -8.66 8.90 30.79
CA MET A 32 -9.47 8.05 29.87
C MET A 32 -9.23 6.56 30.13
N THR A 33 -7.98 6.16 30.35
CA THR A 33 -7.62 4.77 30.65
C THR A 33 -8.31 4.27 31.94
N GLN A 34 -8.39 5.10 32.96
CA GLN A 34 -9.07 4.75 34.22
C GLN A 34 -10.59 4.68 34.03
N ALA A 35 -11.17 5.62 33.32
CA ALA A 35 -12.61 5.63 33.03
C ALA A 35 -13.02 4.42 32.17
N LEU A 36 -12.27 4.10 31.12
CA LEU A 36 -12.51 2.92 30.28
C LEU A 36 -12.48 1.60 31.06
N ALA A 37 -11.63 1.51 32.10
CA ALA A 37 -11.59 0.33 32.98
C ALA A 37 -12.88 0.15 33.78
N LEU A 38 -13.60 1.22 34.09
CA LEU A 38 -14.87 1.20 34.83
C LEU A 38 -16.09 1.00 33.91
N CYS A 39 -16.00 1.43 32.65
CA CYS A 39 -17.11 1.39 31.70
C CYS A 39 -17.58 -0.02 31.38
N ARG A 40 -18.83 -0.09 30.94
CA ARG A 40 -19.49 -1.22 30.31
C ARG A 40 -19.95 -0.83 28.89
N ASP A 41 -20.37 -1.81 28.11
CA ASP A 41 -20.96 -1.53 26.81
C ASP A 41 -22.18 -0.61 26.95
N GLY A 42 -22.25 0.40 26.11
CA GLY A 42 -23.28 1.43 26.11
C GLY A 42 -22.98 2.66 26.97
N ASP A 43 -21.90 2.66 27.75
CA ASP A 43 -21.49 3.83 28.55
C ASP A 43 -20.88 4.95 27.72
N VAL A 44 -20.84 6.15 28.29
CA VAL A 44 -20.35 7.36 27.67
C VAL A 44 -19.17 7.94 28.46
N LEU A 45 -18.05 8.21 27.80
CA LEU A 45 -16.97 9.01 28.32
C LEU A 45 -17.09 10.43 27.77
N GLU A 46 -17.34 11.39 28.65
CA GLU A 46 -17.44 12.80 28.31
C GLU A 46 -16.13 13.52 28.69
N LEU A 47 -15.41 13.97 27.64
CA LEU A 47 -14.07 14.53 27.79
C LEU A 47 -14.13 16.05 27.95
N GLY A 48 -13.62 16.57 29.04
CA GLY A 48 -13.39 17.99 29.28
C GLY A 48 -12.26 18.51 28.37
N GLY A 49 -12.23 19.83 28.19
CA GLY A 49 -11.20 20.51 27.42
C GLY A 49 -9.81 20.35 28.01
N GLY A 50 -8.80 20.37 27.15
CA GLY A 50 -7.39 20.24 27.50
C GLY A 50 -6.69 19.17 26.70
N THR A 51 -5.40 18.94 27.00
CA THR A 51 -4.57 17.97 26.28
C THR A 51 -4.37 16.71 27.11
N TYR A 52 -4.64 15.58 26.52
CA TYR A 52 -4.42 14.24 27.05
C TYR A 52 -3.20 13.65 26.33
N ASP A 53 -2.05 13.75 26.97
CA ASP A 53 -0.76 13.32 26.44
C ASP A 53 -0.16 12.15 27.27
N GLU A 54 1.08 11.78 26.98
CA GLU A 54 1.77 10.68 27.66
C GLU A 54 2.04 10.89 29.16
N ASN A 55 1.83 12.11 29.67
CA ASN A 55 1.92 12.38 31.09
C ASN A 55 0.64 11.99 31.83
N LEU A 56 -0.48 11.95 31.12
CA LEU A 56 -1.81 11.67 31.68
C LEU A 56 -2.34 10.30 31.25
N GLU A 57 -1.95 9.81 30.09
CA GLU A 57 -2.51 8.62 29.48
C GLU A 57 -1.45 7.57 29.10
N SER A 58 -1.86 6.32 29.11
CA SER A 58 -1.07 5.21 28.56
C SER A 58 -1.46 4.96 27.11
N PHE A 59 -0.56 5.24 26.16
CA PHE A 59 -0.81 5.01 24.73
C PHE A 59 -0.36 3.62 24.26
N PRO A 60 -1.09 3.00 23.31
CA PRO A 60 -2.37 3.47 22.79
C PRO A 60 -3.46 3.40 23.85
N ILE A 61 -4.41 4.34 23.82
CA ILE A 61 -5.62 4.23 24.63
C ILE A 61 -6.47 3.12 23.99
N VAL A 62 -6.66 2.02 24.72
CA VAL A 62 -7.38 0.83 24.23
C VAL A 62 -8.85 0.94 24.55
N ILE A 63 -9.72 0.80 23.54
CA ILE A 63 -11.16 0.82 23.66
C ILE A 63 -11.67 -0.59 23.32
N ASP A 64 -11.87 -1.39 24.36
CA ASP A 64 -12.24 -2.81 24.30
C ASP A 64 -13.74 -3.06 24.62
N LYS A 65 -14.53 -2.00 24.73
CA LYS A 65 -15.96 -2.00 25.00
C LYS A 65 -16.69 -1.07 24.04
N ALA A 66 -17.96 -1.35 23.75
CA ALA A 66 -18.83 -0.56 22.89
C ALA A 66 -19.27 0.73 23.59
N VAL A 67 -18.39 1.71 23.68
CA VAL A 67 -18.62 2.97 24.39
C VAL A 67 -18.64 4.17 23.42
N VAL A 68 -19.18 5.28 23.90
CA VAL A 68 -19.11 6.59 23.22
C VAL A 68 -18.05 7.44 23.93
N LEU A 69 -17.01 7.86 23.20
CA LEU A 69 -16.09 8.90 23.64
C LEU A 69 -16.50 10.20 22.97
N ARG A 70 -16.92 11.21 23.73
CA ARG A 70 -17.34 12.49 23.17
C ARG A 70 -16.72 13.69 23.89
N ALA A 71 -16.56 14.77 23.16
CA ALA A 71 -16.26 16.05 23.77
C ALA A 71 -17.44 16.52 24.64
N ALA A 72 -17.16 17.02 25.84
CA ALA A 72 -18.18 17.70 26.65
C ALA A 72 -18.66 18.95 25.91
N GLU A 73 -19.89 19.37 26.17
CA GLU A 73 -20.51 20.50 25.48
C GLU A 73 -19.64 21.76 25.53
N GLY A 74 -19.36 22.33 24.36
CA GLY A 74 -18.51 23.52 24.26
C GLY A 74 -17.02 23.30 24.54
N GLN A 75 -16.58 22.07 24.72
CA GLN A 75 -15.18 21.71 24.99
C GLN A 75 -14.47 21.20 23.71
N SER A 76 -13.15 21.25 23.76
CA SER A 76 -12.28 20.77 22.66
C SER A 76 -11.14 19.93 23.24
N PRO A 77 -11.39 18.67 23.57
CA PRO A 77 -10.34 17.78 24.08
C PRO A 77 -9.36 17.42 22.97
N VAL A 78 -8.07 17.44 23.31
CA VAL A 78 -6.98 17.08 22.40
C VAL A 78 -6.31 15.81 22.93
N ILE A 79 -6.31 14.75 22.14
CA ILE A 79 -5.56 13.52 22.40
C ILE A 79 -4.25 13.62 21.62
N ASP A 80 -3.11 13.81 22.30
CA ASP A 80 -1.79 13.98 21.67
C ASP A 80 -0.90 12.76 21.94
N ALA A 81 -0.84 11.85 20.98
CA ALA A 81 -0.09 10.62 21.10
C ALA A 81 1.41 10.83 20.87
N PRO A 82 2.28 10.17 21.66
CA PRO A 82 3.72 10.20 21.48
C PRO A 82 4.15 9.49 20.17
N ALA A 83 5.42 9.66 19.81
CA ALA A 83 6.02 8.97 18.70
C ALA A 83 5.93 7.43 18.85
N PHE A 84 5.81 6.73 17.72
CA PHE A 84 5.79 5.26 17.61
C PHE A 84 4.56 4.54 18.20
N LYS A 85 3.54 5.24 18.71
CA LYS A 85 2.29 4.64 19.20
C LYS A 85 1.08 5.13 18.41
N ALA A 86 0.01 4.34 18.39
CA ALA A 86 -1.30 4.83 17.98
C ALA A 86 -1.89 5.70 19.12
N ALA A 87 -2.72 6.70 18.75
CA ALA A 87 -3.45 7.45 19.78
C ALA A 87 -4.56 6.60 20.36
N LEU A 88 -5.43 6.07 19.53
CA LEU A 88 -6.52 5.19 19.93
C LEU A 88 -6.37 3.82 19.27
N ARG A 89 -6.69 2.76 20.01
CA ARG A 89 -6.83 1.40 19.52
C ARG A 89 -8.24 0.92 19.82
N VAL A 90 -9.05 0.81 18.78
CA VAL A 90 -10.46 0.40 18.87
C VAL A 90 -10.56 -1.09 18.60
N GLU A 91 -10.85 -1.87 19.65
CA GLU A 91 -10.96 -3.34 19.58
C GLU A 91 -12.41 -3.82 19.59
N ALA A 92 -13.29 -3.10 20.30
CA ALA A 92 -14.70 -3.45 20.38
C ALA A 92 -15.48 -2.99 19.13
N ASP A 93 -16.53 -3.73 18.81
CA ASP A 93 -17.52 -3.32 17.83
C ASP A 93 -18.44 -2.23 18.42
N GLY A 94 -18.92 -1.32 17.54
CA GLY A 94 -19.90 -0.31 17.91
C GLY A 94 -19.39 0.89 18.70
N VAL A 95 -18.09 1.13 18.74
CA VAL A 95 -17.49 2.32 19.36
C VAL A 95 -17.88 3.58 18.59
N ALA A 96 -18.16 4.67 19.34
CA ALA A 96 -18.39 6.00 18.77
C ALA A 96 -17.37 7.02 19.30
N LEU A 97 -16.84 7.87 18.40
CA LEU A 97 -15.91 8.96 18.70
C LEU A 97 -16.53 10.26 18.19
N GLU A 98 -16.77 11.26 19.06
CA GLU A 98 -17.52 12.45 18.71
C GLU A 98 -16.80 13.74 19.15
N GLY A 99 -16.52 14.63 18.19
CA GLY A 99 -15.97 15.97 18.45
C GLY A 99 -14.54 16.00 19.00
N LEU A 100 -13.75 14.97 18.79
CA LEU A 100 -12.38 14.82 19.32
C LEU A 100 -11.33 15.42 18.37
N ASP A 101 -10.29 16.05 18.93
CA ASP A 101 -9.06 16.43 18.22
C ASP A 101 -7.97 15.39 18.52
N ILE A 102 -7.62 14.57 17.53
CA ILE A 102 -6.66 13.48 17.67
C ILE A 102 -5.38 13.86 16.93
N ARG A 103 -4.31 14.09 17.67
CA ARG A 103 -2.97 14.39 17.16
C ARG A 103 -2.07 13.20 17.34
N PHE A 104 -1.32 12.87 16.30
CA PHE A 104 -0.50 11.68 16.30
C PHE A 104 0.77 11.87 15.46
N ARG A 105 1.73 10.95 15.61
CA ARG A 105 2.97 10.89 14.80
C ARG A 105 3.05 9.62 13.96
N ARG A 106 2.39 8.54 14.37
CA ARG A 106 2.39 7.26 13.66
C ARG A 106 1.00 6.85 13.17
N THR A 107 0.05 6.68 14.08
CA THR A 107 -1.32 6.30 13.77
C THR A 107 -2.28 7.06 14.69
N GLY A 108 -3.29 7.69 14.12
CA GLY A 108 -4.34 8.33 14.89
C GLY A 108 -5.25 7.29 15.53
N VAL A 109 -6.05 6.61 14.72
CA VAL A 109 -6.96 5.55 15.17
C VAL A 109 -6.58 4.23 14.49
N TYR A 110 -6.27 3.22 15.27
CA TYR A 110 -6.09 1.84 14.83
C TYR A 110 -7.37 1.05 15.14
N ALA A 111 -8.18 0.78 14.12
CA ALA A 111 -9.48 0.14 14.27
C ALA A 111 -9.44 -1.32 13.78
N ILE A 112 -9.79 -2.23 14.67
CA ILE A 112 -10.01 -3.66 14.41
C ILE A 112 -11.42 -4.11 14.81
N GLY A 113 -12.16 -3.32 15.60
CA GLY A 113 -13.58 -3.50 15.87
C GLY A 113 -14.44 -2.89 14.76
N SER A 114 -15.50 -3.59 14.38
CA SER A 114 -16.47 -3.17 13.36
C SER A 114 -17.48 -2.13 13.91
N ASP A 115 -18.30 -1.57 13.03
CA ASP A 115 -19.31 -0.57 13.39
C ASP A 115 -18.75 0.69 14.07
N LEU A 116 -17.47 1.02 13.84
CA LEU A 116 -16.87 2.26 14.32
C LEU A 116 -17.61 3.47 13.74
N ARG A 117 -18.02 4.40 14.59
CA ARG A 117 -18.58 5.69 14.19
C ARG A 117 -17.67 6.82 14.63
N MET A 118 -17.40 7.75 13.72
CA MET A 118 -16.71 8.99 14.07
C MET A 118 -17.49 10.17 13.49
N GLU A 119 -17.73 11.19 14.31
CA GLU A 119 -18.51 12.38 13.93
C GLU A 119 -17.84 13.66 14.44
N GLY A 120 -17.67 14.64 13.53
CA GLY A 120 -17.10 15.95 13.89
C GLY A 120 -15.67 15.89 14.42
N CYS A 121 -14.93 14.81 14.21
CA CYS A 121 -13.57 14.64 14.72
C CYS A 121 -12.52 15.30 13.79
N ARG A 122 -11.44 15.78 14.41
CA ARG A 122 -10.24 16.21 13.70
C ARG A 122 -9.14 15.20 13.94
N VAL A 123 -8.46 14.77 12.90
CA VAL A 123 -7.34 13.83 12.98
C VAL A 123 -6.16 14.45 12.25
N SER A 124 -5.06 14.70 12.95
CA SER A 124 -3.93 15.43 12.39
C SER A 124 -2.58 14.79 12.67
N LEU A 125 -1.73 14.76 11.65
CA LEU A 125 -0.33 14.41 11.80
C LEU A 125 0.39 15.59 12.49
N ALA A 126 0.91 15.35 13.68
CA ALA A 126 1.50 16.40 14.53
C ALA A 126 2.79 16.98 13.93
N ASP A 127 3.56 16.17 13.20
CA ASP A 127 4.82 16.58 12.57
C ASP A 127 4.96 15.95 11.19
N PRO A 128 5.07 16.75 10.12
CA PRO A 128 5.26 16.26 8.76
C PRO A 128 6.49 15.36 8.55
N ALA A 129 7.51 15.45 9.40
CA ALA A 129 8.67 14.57 9.36
C ALA A 129 8.31 13.09 9.58
N TRP A 130 7.19 12.80 10.24
CA TRP A 130 6.69 11.45 10.47
C TRP A 130 5.72 10.95 9.39
N ARG A 131 5.53 11.70 8.31
CA ARG A 131 4.55 11.38 7.26
C ARG A 131 4.76 9.98 6.69
N THR A 132 5.99 9.62 6.34
CA THR A 132 6.31 8.27 5.85
C THR A 132 5.91 7.23 6.89
N SER A 133 5.03 6.31 6.48
CA SER A 133 4.46 5.29 7.34
C SER A 133 3.49 5.81 8.40
N SER A 134 2.88 6.98 8.22
CA SER A 134 1.83 7.52 9.09
C SER A 134 0.43 7.31 8.53
N CYS A 135 -0.55 7.16 9.42
CA CYS A 135 -1.95 6.94 9.02
C CYS A 135 -2.93 7.59 9.99
N GLY A 136 -3.90 8.35 9.46
CA GLY A 136 -4.94 8.97 10.27
C GLY A 136 -5.87 7.94 10.91
N ILE A 137 -6.51 7.11 10.08
CA ILE A 137 -7.27 5.95 10.52
C ILE A 137 -6.75 4.73 9.77
N TRP A 138 -6.34 3.72 10.50
CA TRP A 138 -6.03 2.40 9.98
C TRP A 138 -7.20 1.45 10.23
N CYS A 139 -7.83 0.97 9.18
CA CYS A 139 -8.94 0.03 9.25
C CYS A 139 -8.44 -1.39 8.96
N GLY A 140 -8.25 -2.18 10.00
CA GLY A 140 -7.73 -3.55 9.90
C GLY A 140 -8.81 -4.60 9.74
N GLY A 141 -9.45 -4.72 8.57
CA GLY A 141 -10.48 -5.72 8.31
C GLY A 141 -11.79 -5.47 9.06
N ILE A 142 -12.22 -4.22 9.12
CA ILE A 142 -13.47 -3.82 9.79
C ILE A 142 -14.62 -3.68 8.81
N TYR A 143 -15.84 -3.80 9.30
CA TYR A 143 -17.09 -3.60 8.55
C TYR A 143 -17.86 -2.38 9.05
N ARG A 144 -18.67 -1.80 8.19
CA ARG A 144 -19.71 -0.82 8.52
C ARG A 144 -19.20 0.40 9.31
N MET A 145 -17.99 0.87 9.01
CA MET A 145 -17.51 2.13 9.58
C MET A 145 -18.36 3.30 9.05
N THR A 146 -18.70 4.23 9.93
CA THR A 146 -19.39 5.47 9.59
C THR A 146 -18.53 6.66 9.99
N LEU A 147 -18.18 7.50 9.02
CA LEU A 147 -17.46 8.76 9.23
C LEU A 147 -18.33 9.91 8.75
N ARG A 148 -18.59 10.90 9.61
CA ARG A 148 -19.35 12.12 9.27
C ARG A 148 -18.62 13.36 9.72
N ASP A 149 -18.54 14.33 8.83
CA ASP A 149 -17.99 15.66 9.11
C ASP A 149 -16.62 15.66 9.79
N CYS A 150 -15.79 14.64 9.48
CA CYS A 150 -14.44 14.51 10.02
C CYS A 150 -13.42 15.21 9.12
N ALA A 151 -12.42 15.84 9.75
CA ALA A 151 -11.35 16.55 9.04
C ALA A 151 -9.98 15.89 9.30
N PHE A 152 -9.28 15.54 8.23
CA PHE A 152 -7.95 14.95 8.24
C PHE A 152 -6.91 15.97 7.76
N SER A 153 -5.81 16.12 8.49
CA SER A 153 -4.73 17.05 8.13
C SER A 153 -3.37 16.35 8.11
N GLY A 154 -2.70 16.36 6.96
CA GLY A 154 -1.43 15.66 6.72
C GLY A 154 -1.55 14.13 6.78
N CYS A 155 -2.76 13.61 6.75
CA CYS A 155 -3.09 12.19 6.84
C CYS A 155 -4.46 11.91 6.22
N SER A 156 -4.84 10.63 6.13
CA SER A 156 -6.17 10.21 5.70
C SER A 156 -6.50 8.80 6.19
N ILE A 157 -7.44 8.12 5.56
CA ILE A 157 -7.89 6.78 5.91
C ILE A 157 -7.08 5.76 5.11
N ALA A 158 -6.66 4.68 5.76
CA ALA A 158 -6.15 3.47 5.14
C ALA A 158 -7.13 2.31 5.36
N LEU A 159 -7.78 1.89 4.29
CA LEU A 159 -8.61 0.69 4.29
C LEU A 159 -7.72 -0.53 3.99
N ALA A 160 -7.80 -1.53 4.84
CA ALA A 160 -7.04 -2.77 4.73
C ALA A 160 -7.92 -3.99 5.02
N GLY A 161 -7.56 -5.14 4.47
CA GLY A 161 -8.13 -6.41 4.88
C GLY A 161 -7.68 -6.82 6.29
N PRO A 162 -8.15 -7.97 6.79
CA PRO A 162 -7.77 -8.46 8.11
C PRO A 162 -6.26 -8.73 8.21
N PRO A 163 -5.67 -8.58 9.40
CA PRO A 163 -4.25 -8.86 9.60
C PRO A 163 -3.94 -10.34 9.34
N LEU A 164 -2.82 -10.63 8.65
CA LEU A 164 -2.40 -11.97 8.22
C LEU A 164 -2.20 -12.98 9.36
N SER A 165 -1.92 -12.52 10.57
CA SER A 165 -1.69 -13.39 11.71
C SER A 165 -2.03 -12.71 13.04
N GLU A 166 -2.27 -13.51 14.06
CA GLU A 166 -2.47 -13.01 15.43
C GLU A 166 -1.26 -12.26 15.97
N SER A 167 -0.05 -12.61 15.53
CA SER A 167 1.18 -11.90 15.93
C SER A 167 1.28 -10.50 15.33
N SER A 168 0.53 -10.20 14.27
CA SER A 168 0.39 -8.86 13.69
C SER A 168 -0.77 -8.06 14.30
N LYS A 169 -1.64 -8.67 15.12
CA LYS A 169 -2.65 -7.96 15.90
C LYS A 169 -1.94 -6.99 16.84
N GLY A 170 -2.16 -5.70 16.65
CA GLY A 170 -1.58 -4.64 17.47
C GLY A 170 -0.28 -4.03 16.97
N LYS A 171 0.23 -4.46 15.84
CA LYS A 171 1.26 -3.73 15.11
C LYS A 171 0.64 -3.27 13.81
N PRO A 172 0.45 -1.96 13.57
CA PRO A 172 0.15 -1.49 12.22
C PRO A 172 1.33 -1.91 11.35
N VAL A 173 1.18 -3.00 10.61
CA VAL A 173 2.20 -3.46 9.66
C VAL A 173 2.05 -2.56 8.44
N LEU A 174 2.68 -1.40 8.50
CA LEU A 174 2.74 -0.42 7.43
C LEU A 174 3.65 -0.87 6.28
N THR A 175 4.24 -2.06 6.37
CA THR A 175 5.21 -2.56 5.40
C THR A 175 4.77 -3.89 4.83
N GLY A 176 4.33 -3.90 3.60
CA GLY A 176 4.49 -5.02 2.68
C GLY A 176 3.45 -6.15 2.67
N LEU A 177 2.59 -6.29 3.65
CA LEU A 177 1.68 -7.44 3.75
C LEU A 177 0.23 -7.04 3.98
N PHE A 178 -0.29 -6.19 3.07
CA PHE A 178 -1.73 -6.09 2.93
C PHE A 178 -2.21 -7.29 2.12
N GLU A 179 -2.73 -8.30 2.77
CA GLU A 179 -3.69 -9.13 2.07
C GLU A 179 -4.95 -8.30 1.88
N VAL A 180 -5.28 -8.09 0.63
CA VAL A 180 -6.65 -7.69 0.29
C VAL A 180 -7.48 -8.90 0.66
N GLY A 181 -8.23 -8.84 1.75
CA GLY A 181 -9.06 -9.96 2.19
C GLY A 181 -9.95 -10.46 1.04
N GLU A 182 -10.41 -11.70 1.11
CA GLU A 182 -11.31 -12.25 0.09
C GLU A 182 -12.71 -11.61 0.10
N ASP A 183 -13.07 -10.93 1.21
CA ASP A 183 -14.38 -10.29 1.35
C ASP A 183 -14.34 -8.81 0.95
N PRO A 184 -14.99 -8.42 -0.17
CA PRO A 184 -15.05 -7.03 -0.59
C PRO A 184 -15.75 -6.11 0.41
N ALA A 185 -16.53 -6.64 1.35
CA ALA A 185 -17.24 -5.84 2.35
C ALA A 185 -16.29 -5.04 3.27
N TYR A 186 -15.03 -5.46 3.44
CA TYR A 186 -14.00 -4.65 4.11
C TYR A 186 -13.75 -3.29 3.46
N PHE A 187 -14.17 -3.11 2.22
CA PHE A 187 -13.97 -1.89 1.46
C PHE A 187 -15.29 -1.24 1.04
N THR A 188 -16.38 -2.00 0.94
CA THR A 188 -17.65 -1.55 0.36
C THR A 188 -18.75 -1.30 1.38
N SER A 189 -18.58 -1.71 2.64
CA SER A 189 -19.62 -1.62 3.66
C SER A 189 -19.65 -0.30 4.44
N HIS A 190 -18.81 0.66 4.09
CA HIS A 190 -18.64 1.89 4.86
C HIS A 190 -19.57 3.01 4.42
N THR A 191 -19.78 3.99 5.31
CA THR A 191 -20.46 5.26 5.05
C THR A 191 -19.50 6.39 5.37
N ILE A 192 -19.17 7.24 4.39
CA ILE A 192 -18.25 8.37 4.56
C ILE A 192 -18.89 9.61 3.93
N GLU A 193 -19.27 10.59 4.77
CA GLU A 193 -20.03 11.76 4.39
C GLU A 193 -19.44 13.03 5.01
N GLY A 194 -19.40 14.12 4.27
CA GLY A 194 -18.94 15.44 4.77
C GLY A 194 -17.46 15.50 5.19
N CYS A 195 -16.69 14.43 4.99
CA CYS A 195 -15.30 14.36 5.43
C CYS A 195 -14.36 15.09 4.47
N THR A 196 -13.24 15.60 5.03
CA THR A 196 -12.22 16.31 4.26
C THR A 196 -10.81 15.79 4.56
N VAL A 197 -9.94 15.84 3.56
CA VAL A 197 -8.49 15.60 3.68
C VAL A 197 -7.77 16.85 3.18
N ASN A 198 -6.98 17.47 4.06
CA ASN A 198 -6.29 18.74 3.78
C ASN A 198 -7.24 19.84 3.25
N GLY A 199 -8.45 19.89 3.78
CA GLY A 199 -9.50 20.85 3.38
C GLY A 199 -10.20 20.54 2.06
N LYS A 200 -9.84 19.46 1.37
CA LYS A 200 -10.49 18.99 0.13
C LYS A 200 -11.44 17.83 0.46
N PRO A 201 -12.51 17.59 -0.33
CA PRO A 201 -13.44 16.49 -0.08
C PRO A 201 -12.72 15.11 -0.04
N LEU A 202 -13.08 14.27 0.92
CA LEU A 202 -12.80 12.84 0.87
C LEU A 202 -13.89 12.19 0.02
N PHE A 203 -13.52 11.64 -1.12
CA PHE A 203 -14.45 10.99 -2.03
C PHE A 203 -14.47 9.48 -1.80
N TYR A 204 -15.65 8.96 -1.47
CA TYR A 204 -15.89 7.52 -1.30
C TYR A 204 -17.05 7.06 -2.19
N ALA A 205 -16.83 6.03 -2.98
CA ALA A 205 -17.85 5.40 -3.81
C ALA A 205 -17.71 3.86 -3.72
N ALA A 206 -18.82 3.18 -3.46
CA ALA A 206 -18.87 1.75 -3.37
C ALA A 206 -20.02 1.16 -4.20
N CYS A 207 -19.75 0.05 -4.91
CA CYS A 207 -20.74 -0.75 -5.64
C CYS A 207 -21.58 0.05 -6.65
N GLN A 208 -20.96 0.99 -7.36
CA GLN A 208 -21.61 1.81 -8.37
C GLN A 208 -21.27 1.33 -9.78
N ALA A 209 -22.24 1.42 -10.72
CA ALA A 209 -22.01 1.05 -12.12
C ALA A 209 -21.00 1.98 -12.81
N ARG A 210 -21.01 3.28 -12.50
CA ARG A 210 -20.07 4.27 -13.02
C ARG A 210 -19.79 5.35 -12.00
N VAL A 211 -18.51 5.66 -11.84
CA VAL A 211 -18.01 6.68 -10.91
C VAL A 211 -17.06 7.60 -11.65
N GLU A 212 -17.26 8.90 -11.52
CA GLU A 212 -16.28 9.91 -11.90
C GLU A 212 -15.92 10.72 -10.65
N ALA A 213 -14.67 10.57 -10.22
CA ALA A 213 -14.19 11.23 -9.02
C ALA A 213 -13.91 12.72 -9.28
N PRO A 214 -14.19 13.62 -8.32
CA PRO A 214 -13.93 15.04 -8.49
C PRO A 214 -12.42 15.35 -8.50
N GLU A 215 -11.98 16.24 -9.37
CA GLU A 215 -10.57 16.66 -9.49
C GLU A 215 -10.01 17.25 -8.20
N ASN A 216 -10.86 17.92 -7.41
CA ASN A 216 -10.47 18.56 -6.16
C ASN A 216 -10.53 17.65 -4.93
N ALA A 217 -10.63 16.33 -5.10
CA ALA A 217 -10.60 15.40 -3.97
C ALA A 217 -9.27 15.45 -3.20
N GLY A 218 -9.33 15.31 -1.88
CA GLY A 218 -8.16 15.15 -1.03
C GLY A 218 -7.73 13.70 -0.82
N GLN A 219 -8.68 12.77 -0.97
CA GLN A 219 -8.50 11.33 -1.05
C GLN A 219 -9.60 10.74 -1.92
N ILE A 220 -9.29 9.70 -2.70
CA ILE A 220 -10.27 8.99 -3.53
C ILE A 220 -10.29 7.52 -3.13
N ILE A 221 -11.47 7.01 -2.79
CA ILE A 221 -11.71 5.61 -2.44
C ILE A 221 -12.85 5.09 -3.31
N CYS A 222 -12.58 4.18 -4.25
CA CYS A 222 -13.59 3.55 -5.11
C CYS A 222 -13.48 2.03 -4.99
N CYS A 223 -14.54 1.38 -4.56
CA CYS A 223 -14.54 -0.04 -4.24
C CYS A 223 -15.74 -0.78 -4.83
N GLY A 224 -15.49 -1.89 -5.54
CA GLY A 224 -16.55 -2.71 -6.13
C GLY A 224 -17.35 -2.01 -7.25
N CYS A 225 -16.76 -1.03 -7.93
CA CYS A 225 -17.41 -0.30 -9.01
C CYS A 225 -17.12 -0.93 -10.39
N ASP A 226 -18.07 -0.83 -11.33
CA ASP A 226 -17.87 -1.39 -12.66
C ASP A 226 -16.98 -0.48 -13.53
N GLU A 227 -17.18 0.85 -13.49
CA GLU A 227 -16.35 1.82 -14.20
C GLU A 227 -15.92 2.94 -13.25
N VAL A 228 -14.62 3.20 -13.14
CA VAL A 228 -14.04 4.29 -12.34
C VAL A 228 -13.21 5.19 -13.24
N ILE A 229 -13.52 6.49 -13.22
CA ILE A 229 -12.82 7.51 -13.98
C ILE A 229 -12.27 8.56 -13.02
N ILE A 230 -10.96 8.80 -13.09
CA ILE A 230 -10.25 9.81 -12.29
C ILE A 230 -9.37 10.62 -13.24
N ARG A 231 -9.51 11.93 -13.24
CA ARG A 231 -8.71 12.82 -14.09
C ARG A 231 -8.15 13.99 -13.29
N SER A 232 -6.89 14.30 -13.55
CA SER A 232 -6.21 15.48 -13.02
C SER A 232 -6.32 15.67 -11.49
N ALA A 233 -6.55 14.59 -10.75
CA ALA A 233 -6.69 14.64 -9.30
C ALA A 233 -5.32 14.80 -8.62
N ASP A 234 -5.24 15.70 -7.63
CA ASP A 234 -4.08 15.83 -6.73
C ASP A 234 -4.50 15.45 -5.31
N VAL A 235 -4.18 14.21 -4.94
CA VAL A 235 -4.48 13.60 -3.64
C VAL A 235 -3.24 13.47 -2.75
N SER A 236 -2.31 14.37 -2.93
CA SER A 236 -1.04 14.42 -2.18
C SER A 236 -1.24 14.71 -0.69
N ASP A 237 -0.20 14.45 0.12
CA ASP A 237 -0.19 14.70 1.57
C ASP A 237 -1.25 13.92 2.37
N ALA A 238 -1.64 12.77 1.87
CA ALA A 238 -2.59 11.83 2.50
C ALA A 238 -1.88 10.64 3.13
N SER A 239 -2.59 9.77 3.83
CA SER A 239 -2.03 8.45 4.21
C SER A 239 -2.02 7.50 3.01
N MET A 240 -3.15 7.40 2.32
CA MET A 240 -3.31 6.77 1.01
C MET A 240 -3.98 7.78 0.09
N GLY A 241 -3.38 8.09 -1.05
CA GLY A 241 -3.94 9.05 -2.00
C GLY A 241 -5.18 8.49 -2.69
N MET A 242 -5.02 7.36 -3.37
CA MET A 242 -6.11 6.62 -4.02
C MET A 242 -6.18 5.19 -3.53
N VAL A 243 -7.39 4.70 -3.27
CA VAL A 243 -7.69 3.29 -2.91
C VAL A 243 -8.73 2.76 -3.89
N LEU A 244 -8.33 1.79 -4.69
CA LEU A 244 -9.15 1.21 -5.75
C LEU A 244 -9.19 -0.30 -5.58
N THR A 245 -10.32 -0.84 -5.09
CA THR A 245 -10.41 -2.28 -4.84
C THR A 245 -11.63 -2.91 -5.48
N TYR A 246 -11.47 -4.12 -6.01
CA TYR A 246 -12.57 -4.88 -6.62
C TYR A 246 -13.28 -4.17 -7.78
N ASN A 247 -12.63 -3.21 -8.45
CA ASN A 247 -13.21 -2.52 -9.60
C ASN A 247 -12.96 -3.30 -10.90
N ARG A 248 -13.87 -3.18 -11.88
CA ARG A 248 -13.75 -3.92 -13.16
C ARG A 248 -13.04 -3.13 -14.24
N SER A 249 -13.26 -1.83 -14.32
CA SER A 249 -12.62 -0.96 -15.29
C SER A 249 -12.18 0.33 -14.63
N ILE A 250 -10.89 0.66 -14.78
CA ILE A 250 -10.31 1.85 -14.14
C ILE A 250 -9.63 2.70 -15.21
N LEU A 251 -9.94 3.98 -15.23
CA LEU A 251 -9.21 4.98 -16.00
C LEU A 251 -8.70 6.07 -15.06
N ILE A 252 -7.38 6.19 -14.91
CA ILE A 252 -6.75 7.29 -14.19
C ILE A 252 -5.84 8.04 -15.14
N GLU A 253 -6.06 9.34 -15.29
CA GLU A 253 -5.28 10.17 -16.19
C GLU A 253 -4.68 11.38 -15.46
N ASN A 254 -3.39 11.64 -15.69
CA ASN A 254 -2.69 12.86 -15.27
C ASN A 254 -2.89 13.21 -13.78
N SER A 255 -2.93 12.19 -12.93
CA SER A 255 -3.22 12.35 -11.51
C SER A 255 -1.97 12.18 -10.65
N ARG A 256 -1.96 12.82 -9.49
CA ARG A 256 -0.80 12.92 -8.62
C ARG A 256 -1.13 12.52 -7.19
N ALA A 257 -0.21 11.77 -6.56
CA ALA A 257 -0.33 11.29 -5.20
C ALA A 257 1.04 11.33 -4.48
N ASP A 258 1.57 12.54 -4.30
CA ASP A 258 2.87 12.76 -3.69
C ASP A 258 2.79 12.81 -2.16
N ARG A 259 3.90 12.50 -1.50
CA ARG A 259 4.04 12.58 -0.04
C ARG A 259 2.92 11.87 0.72
N CYS A 260 2.47 10.73 0.19
CA CYS A 260 1.54 9.88 0.90
C CYS A 260 2.26 8.99 1.91
N GLY A 261 1.66 8.79 3.08
CA GLY A 261 2.31 8.07 4.20
C GLY A 261 2.49 6.59 3.94
N VAL A 262 1.56 5.95 3.23
CA VAL A 262 1.53 4.51 2.98
C VAL A 262 1.60 4.22 1.49
N PHE A 263 0.57 4.61 0.73
CA PHE A 263 0.50 4.41 -0.72
C PHE A 263 0.10 5.69 -1.44
N GLY A 264 0.75 5.97 -2.56
CA GLY A 264 0.28 7.00 -3.48
C GLY A 264 -1.01 6.55 -4.17
N ILE A 265 -0.90 5.59 -5.07
CA ILE A 265 -2.04 4.95 -5.76
C ILE A 265 -2.01 3.46 -5.45
N TYR A 266 -3.05 2.98 -4.79
CA TYR A 266 -3.22 1.57 -4.45
C TYR A 266 -4.40 0.98 -5.21
N ALA A 267 -4.16 -0.09 -5.99
CA ALA A 267 -5.23 -0.84 -6.65
C ALA A 267 -5.10 -2.34 -6.36
N ALA A 268 -6.21 -2.98 -5.99
CA ALA A 268 -6.17 -4.40 -5.68
C ALA A 268 -7.46 -5.14 -6.07
N LYS A 269 -7.33 -6.41 -6.47
CA LYS A 269 -8.46 -7.24 -6.93
C LYS A 269 -9.25 -6.58 -8.08
N CYS A 270 -8.58 -5.82 -8.94
CA CYS A 270 -9.19 -5.11 -10.05
C CYS A 270 -9.05 -5.91 -11.37
N GLU A 271 -10.01 -5.70 -12.28
CA GLU A 271 -10.06 -6.37 -13.58
C GLU A 271 -10.05 -5.34 -14.71
N GLY A 272 -8.90 -5.04 -15.23
CA GLY A 272 -8.72 -4.04 -16.29
C GLY A 272 -8.58 -2.62 -15.76
N GLY A 273 -7.60 -1.92 -16.31
CA GLY A 273 -7.37 -0.53 -15.97
C GLY A 273 -6.24 0.10 -16.75
N LEU A 274 -6.37 1.38 -17.02
CA LEU A 274 -5.34 2.24 -17.56
C LEU A 274 -5.01 3.36 -16.58
N LEU A 275 -3.77 3.39 -16.13
CA LEU A 275 -3.17 4.51 -15.40
C LEU A 275 -2.21 5.21 -16.36
N ASN A 276 -2.54 6.41 -16.80
CA ASN A 276 -1.74 7.13 -17.77
C ASN A 276 -1.30 8.51 -17.24
N GLY A 277 0.01 8.77 -17.28
CA GLY A 277 0.58 10.04 -16.83
C GLY A 277 0.43 10.28 -15.33
N CYS A 278 0.31 9.23 -14.51
CA CYS A 278 0.20 9.35 -13.06
C CYS A 278 1.56 9.48 -12.40
N SER A 279 1.61 10.19 -11.26
CA SER A 279 2.85 10.37 -10.51
C SER A 279 2.69 10.15 -9.01
N ALA A 280 3.77 9.64 -8.40
CA ALA A 280 3.92 9.56 -6.95
C ALA A 280 5.38 9.85 -6.55
N VAL A 281 5.58 10.85 -5.70
CA VAL A 281 6.90 11.29 -5.26
C VAL A 281 6.96 11.32 -3.74
N GLN A 282 8.05 10.84 -3.14
CA GLN A 282 8.27 10.83 -1.69
C GLN A 282 7.14 10.12 -0.93
N THR A 283 6.74 8.94 -1.43
CA THR A 283 5.77 8.06 -0.78
C THR A 283 6.47 6.79 -0.30
N ASN A 284 5.87 6.06 0.63
CA ASN A 284 6.41 4.74 0.97
C ASN A 284 6.30 3.81 -0.27
N HIS A 285 5.09 3.57 -0.78
CA HIS A 285 4.87 2.91 -2.07
C HIS A 285 4.28 3.91 -3.07
N GLY A 286 4.89 4.07 -4.23
CA GLY A 286 4.42 4.97 -5.27
C GLY A 286 3.08 4.52 -5.88
N LEU A 287 3.14 3.63 -6.87
CA LEU A 287 1.97 2.98 -7.46
C LEU A 287 2.04 1.48 -7.15
N ASP A 288 1.08 0.99 -6.37
CA ASP A 288 1.04 -0.38 -5.87
C ASP A 288 -0.21 -1.10 -6.37
N ILE A 289 -0.01 -2.09 -7.24
CA ILE A 289 -1.10 -2.86 -7.86
C ILE A 289 -0.98 -4.31 -7.41
N ARG A 290 -2.06 -4.87 -6.85
CA ARG A 290 -2.02 -6.23 -6.28
C ARG A 290 -3.18 -7.11 -6.75
N ALA A 291 -2.92 -8.40 -6.89
CA ALA A 291 -3.93 -9.43 -7.17
C ALA A 291 -4.94 -9.02 -8.27
N SER A 292 -4.47 -8.32 -9.30
CA SER A 292 -5.27 -7.75 -10.38
C SER A 292 -4.84 -8.31 -11.74
N ARG A 293 -5.61 -8.03 -12.79
CA ARG A 293 -5.29 -8.47 -14.15
C ARG A 293 -5.63 -7.41 -15.20
N HIS A 294 -4.99 -7.50 -16.37
CA HIS A 294 -5.20 -6.59 -17.50
C HIS A 294 -5.01 -5.11 -17.13
N MET A 295 -4.03 -4.83 -16.25
CA MET A 295 -3.68 -3.47 -15.84
C MET A 295 -2.58 -2.90 -16.74
N ILE A 296 -2.74 -1.67 -17.18
CA ILE A 296 -1.74 -0.95 -17.98
C ILE A 296 -1.33 0.31 -17.22
N LEU A 297 -0.04 0.42 -16.88
CA LEU A 297 0.58 1.65 -16.42
C LEU A 297 1.35 2.26 -17.58
N GLN A 298 0.99 3.46 -18.00
CA GLN A 298 1.63 4.12 -19.13
C GLN A 298 2.07 5.52 -18.75
N ASN A 299 3.30 5.91 -19.13
CA ASN A 299 3.84 7.23 -18.84
C ASN A 299 3.79 7.62 -17.35
N CYS A 300 3.75 6.64 -16.45
CA CYS A 300 3.70 6.88 -15.01
C CYS A 300 5.09 7.10 -14.44
N THR A 301 5.18 7.89 -13.36
CA THR A 301 6.44 8.19 -12.69
C THR A 301 6.36 7.92 -11.19
N ALA A 302 7.46 7.40 -10.64
CA ALA A 302 7.65 7.34 -9.19
C ALA A 302 9.06 7.84 -8.85
N ALA A 303 9.20 8.67 -7.82
CA ALA A 303 10.49 9.16 -7.40
C ALA A 303 10.63 9.25 -5.89
N ASP A 304 11.85 8.99 -5.38
CA ASP A 304 12.19 9.10 -3.96
C ASP A 304 11.23 8.32 -3.05
N CYS A 305 10.82 7.12 -3.49
CA CYS A 305 9.96 6.20 -2.76
C CYS A 305 10.78 5.01 -2.21
N ASP A 306 10.29 4.32 -1.18
CA ASP A 306 10.89 3.04 -0.81
C ASP A 306 10.64 2.01 -1.91
N GLN A 307 9.42 1.98 -2.46
CA GLN A 307 9.03 1.19 -3.60
C GLN A 307 8.36 2.07 -4.66
N GLY A 308 8.89 2.04 -5.90
CA GLY A 308 8.39 2.86 -6.99
C GLY A 308 7.10 2.33 -7.60
N LEU A 309 7.21 1.40 -8.55
CA LEU A 309 6.10 0.73 -9.21
C LEU A 309 6.07 -0.75 -8.79
N PHE A 310 5.00 -1.15 -8.10
CA PHE A 310 4.90 -2.44 -7.44
C PHE A 310 3.75 -3.28 -8.02
N PHE A 311 4.06 -4.45 -8.58
CA PHE A 311 3.10 -5.44 -9.06
C PHE A 311 3.25 -6.74 -8.25
N SER A 312 2.19 -7.18 -7.57
CA SER A 312 2.20 -8.45 -6.84
C SER A 312 0.96 -9.28 -7.17
N PHE A 313 1.16 -10.56 -7.55
CA PHE A 313 0.09 -11.45 -8.01
C PHE A 313 -0.70 -10.88 -9.21
N ILE A 314 -0.02 -10.16 -10.11
CA ILE A 314 -0.61 -9.51 -11.28
C ILE A 314 -0.51 -10.43 -12.48
N LYS A 315 -1.56 -10.44 -13.35
CA LYS A 315 -1.57 -11.23 -14.56
C LYS A 315 -1.85 -10.39 -15.81
N ASP A 316 -1.21 -10.75 -16.91
CA ASP A 316 -1.50 -10.24 -18.25
C ASP A 316 -1.55 -8.70 -18.29
N SER A 317 -0.54 -8.06 -17.69
CA SER A 317 -0.50 -6.63 -17.45
C SER A 317 0.80 -6.02 -18.00
N ALA A 318 0.82 -4.70 -18.16
CA ALA A 318 1.96 -4.02 -18.75
C ALA A 318 2.32 -2.71 -18.04
N MET A 319 3.63 -2.43 -18.00
CA MET A 319 4.18 -1.10 -17.72
C MET A 319 4.86 -0.59 -18.99
N ILE A 320 4.45 0.57 -19.50
CA ILE A 320 4.90 1.12 -20.77
C ILE A 320 5.38 2.55 -20.56
N ALA A 321 6.61 2.84 -20.99
CA ALA A 321 7.20 4.18 -20.92
C ALA A 321 7.12 4.82 -19.51
N CYS A 322 7.16 4.00 -18.47
CA CYS A 322 7.19 4.48 -17.09
C CYS A 322 8.62 4.79 -16.64
N THR A 323 8.78 5.73 -15.71
CA THR A 323 10.09 6.11 -15.16
C THR A 323 10.08 6.06 -13.64
N VAL A 324 11.10 5.40 -13.07
CA VAL A 324 11.31 5.38 -11.62
C VAL A 324 12.70 5.91 -11.31
N THR A 325 12.80 6.79 -10.30
CA THR A 325 14.06 7.45 -9.96
C THR A 325 14.28 7.48 -8.45
N GLY A 326 15.51 7.16 -8.01
CA GLY A 326 15.92 7.36 -6.61
C GLY A 326 15.17 6.52 -5.58
N THR A 327 14.73 5.31 -5.94
CA THR A 327 13.94 4.44 -5.07
C THR A 327 14.75 3.24 -4.57
N GLY A 328 14.36 2.67 -3.42
CA GLY A 328 14.95 1.40 -2.96
C GLY A 328 14.67 0.27 -3.96
N GLN A 329 13.40 0.04 -4.29
CA GLN A 329 12.96 -0.87 -5.35
C GLN A 329 12.31 -0.06 -6.47
N GLY A 330 12.93 -0.02 -7.66
CA GLY A 330 12.40 0.71 -8.82
C GLY A 330 11.08 0.11 -9.30
N TYR A 331 11.19 -1.00 -10.00
CA TYR A 331 10.08 -1.86 -10.42
C TYR A 331 10.14 -3.16 -9.62
N PHE A 332 9.06 -3.50 -8.98
CA PHE A 332 8.95 -4.78 -8.27
C PHE A 332 7.79 -5.59 -8.85
N LEU A 333 8.08 -6.76 -9.40
CA LEU A 333 7.09 -7.71 -9.87
C LEU A 333 7.27 -9.02 -9.11
N ALA A 334 6.18 -9.53 -8.51
CA ALA A 334 6.26 -10.77 -7.75
C ALA A 334 5.02 -11.66 -7.92
N ALA A 335 5.27 -12.95 -8.11
CA ALA A 335 4.26 -14.01 -8.11
C ALA A 335 3.11 -13.81 -9.13
N GLY A 336 3.39 -13.10 -10.22
CA GLY A 336 2.46 -12.88 -11.33
C GLY A 336 2.75 -13.75 -12.55
N SER A 337 2.17 -13.40 -13.69
CA SER A 337 2.46 -14.06 -14.97
C SER A 337 1.97 -13.24 -16.16
N GLY A 338 2.64 -13.41 -17.32
CA GLY A 338 2.25 -12.74 -18.56
C GLY A 338 2.47 -11.22 -18.53
N ASN A 339 3.34 -10.72 -17.68
CA ASN A 339 3.56 -9.29 -17.51
C ASN A 339 4.65 -8.79 -18.50
N THR A 340 4.48 -7.54 -18.95
CA THR A 340 5.37 -6.90 -19.92
C THR A 340 5.89 -5.57 -19.39
N LEU A 341 7.20 -5.33 -19.55
CA LEU A 341 7.88 -4.06 -19.34
C LEU A 341 8.39 -3.54 -20.68
N LYS A 342 7.92 -2.39 -21.12
CA LYS A 342 8.31 -1.82 -22.43
C LYS A 342 8.73 -0.37 -22.30
N ASN A 343 9.94 -0.06 -22.78
CA ASN A 343 10.49 1.30 -22.78
C ASN A 343 10.47 1.96 -21.39
N CYS A 344 10.60 1.18 -20.33
CA CYS A 344 10.61 1.65 -18.95
C CYS A 344 12.03 2.03 -18.51
N ALA A 345 12.16 3.00 -17.60
CA ALA A 345 13.43 3.45 -17.06
C ALA A 345 13.50 3.37 -15.54
N ALA A 346 14.57 2.76 -15.02
CA ALA A 346 14.94 2.77 -13.60
C ALA A 346 16.26 3.52 -13.44
N ILE A 347 16.26 4.64 -12.72
CA ILE A 347 17.42 5.54 -12.63
C ILE A 347 17.82 5.76 -11.18
N ASN A 348 19.09 5.51 -10.84
CA ASN A 348 19.64 5.72 -9.50
C ASN A 348 18.83 5.03 -8.39
N CYS A 349 18.32 3.85 -8.66
CA CYS A 349 17.60 3.02 -7.67
C CYS A 349 18.62 2.15 -6.89
N GLU A 350 18.19 1.53 -5.82
CA GLU A 350 18.96 0.44 -5.21
C GLU A 350 18.91 -0.80 -6.12
N ASN A 351 17.70 -1.31 -6.41
CA ASN A 351 17.43 -2.30 -7.44
C ASN A 351 16.54 -1.67 -8.52
N GLY A 352 16.96 -1.70 -9.78
CA GLY A 352 16.19 -1.09 -10.88
C GLY A 352 14.91 -1.85 -11.17
N PHE A 353 15.02 -3.09 -11.62
CA PHE A 353 13.91 -4.02 -11.87
C PHE A 353 14.12 -5.26 -11.01
N ASN A 354 13.20 -5.55 -10.10
CA ASN A 354 13.25 -6.69 -9.20
C ASN A 354 12.08 -7.64 -9.51
N LEU A 355 12.38 -8.81 -10.12
CA LEU A 355 11.42 -9.76 -10.64
C LEU A 355 11.54 -11.07 -9.87
N GLN A 356 10.51 -11.43 -9.08
CA GLN A 356 10.57 -12.56 -8.16
C GLN A 356 9.44 -13.55 -8.38
N LYS A 357 9.78 -14.82 -8.66
CA LYS A 357 8.80 -15.91 -8.80
C LYS A 357 7.67 -15.59 -9.79
N GLU A 358 7.98 -14.80 -10.82
CA GLU A 358 7.07 -14.52 -11.92
C GLU A 358 6.98 -15.74 -12.86
N GLY A 359 5.81 -15.93 -13.48
CA GLY A 359 5.64 -17.02 -14.44
C GLY A 359 6.47 -16.83 -15.71
N HIS A 360 6.41 -15.67 -16.31
CA HIS A 360 7.24 -15.22 -17.43
C HIS A 360 7.13 -13.71 -17.61
N VAL A 361 8.24 -13.03 -17.77
CA VAL A 361 8.29 -11.58 -17.98
C VAL A 361 8.94 -11.24 -19.31
N LEU A 362 8.29 -10.36 -20.07
CA LEU A 362 8.86 -9.74 -21.26
C LEU A 362 9.40 -8.35 -20.92
N MET A 363 10.67 -8.09 -21.23
CA MET A 363 11.30 -6.79 -21.03
C MET A 363 11.95 -6.32 -22.32
N HIS A 364 11.46 -5.20 -22.88
CA HIS A 364 11.91 -4.71 -24.18
C HIS A 364 12.17 -3.21 -24.17
N GLY A 365 13.34 -2.79 -24.66
CA GLY A 365 13.73 -1.39 -24.79
C GLY A 365 13.82 -0.64 -23.47
N CYS A 366 13.98 -1.35 -22.36
CA CYS A 366 14.05 -0.75 -21.01
C CYS A 366 15.49 -0.30 -20.69
N THR A 367 15.58 0.66 -19.76
CA THR A 367 16.86 1.18 -19.27
C THR A 367 16.97 1.04 -17.76
N ALA A 368 18.09 0.51 -17.27
CA ALA A 368 18.46 0.63 -15.85
C ALA A 368 19.81 1.35 -15.76
N GLN A 369 19.86 2.46 -15.04
CA GLN A 369 21.06 3.26 -14.95
C GLN A 369 21.40 3.67 -13.52
N GLY A 370 22.67 3.51 -13.14
CA GLY A 370 23.20 4.01 -11.87
C GLY A 370 22.69 3.29 -10.63
N CYS A 371 22.15 2.06 -10.78
CA CYS A 371 21.61 1.30 -9.65
C CYS A 371 22.73 0.78 -8.74
N THR A 372 22.55 0.94 -7.42
CA THR A 372 23.63 0.68 -6.45
C THR A 372 23.81 -0.79 -6.12
N VAL A 373 22.81 -1.63 -6.34
CA VAL A 373 22.88 -3.09 -6.18
C VAL A 373 22.83 -3.77 -7.54
N CYS A 374 21.74 -3.62 -8.30
CA CYS A 374 21.66 -4.17 -9.64
C CYS A 374 20.65 -3.45 -10.53
N GLY A 375 20.91 -3.47 -11.84
CA GLY A 375 19.98 -2.97 -12.84
C GLY A 375 18.72 -3.83 -12.91
N VAL A 376 18.89 -5.16 -13.02
CA VAL A 376 17.81 -6.14 -13.01
C VAL A 376 18.17 -7.29 -12.05
N ARG A 377 17.23 -7.66 -11.21
CA ARG A 377 17.29 -8.84 -10.35
C ARG A 377 16.19 -9.83 -10.76
N LEU A 378 16.58 -11.07 -10.96
CA LEU A 378 15.71 -12.19 -11.28
C LEU A 378 15.86 -13.26 -10.19
N ASP A 379 14.77 -13.62 -9.54
CA ASP A 379 14.72 -14.68 -8.55
C ASP A 379 13.68 -15.71 -9.00
N ALA A 380 14.13 -16.89 -9.42
CA ALA A 380 13.30 -17.98 -9.94
C ALA A 380 12.26 -17.49 -10.99
N THR A 381 12.65 -16.58 -11.87
CA THR A 381 11.76 -15.90 -12.83
C THR A 381 12.24 -16.15 -14.26
N PRO A 382 11.50 -16.90 -15.09
CA PRO A 382 11.73 -16.97 -16.53
C PRO A 382 11.52 -15.61 -17.19
N ALA A 383 12.43 -15.19 -18.06
CA ALA A 383 12.34 -13.86 -18.65
C ALA A 383 12.94 -13.80 -20.05
N ALA A 384 12.32 -13.01 -20.93
CA ALA A 384 12.87 -12.64 -22.22
C ALA A 384 13.16 -11.14 -22.26
N PHE A 385 14.44 -10.79 -22.46
CA PHE A 385 14.94 -9.43 -22.51
C PHE A 385 15.48 -9.14 -23.92
N ALA A 386 14.96 -8.10 -24.55
CA ALA A 386 15.41 -7.73 -25.89
C ALA A 386 15.66 -6.22 -26.01
N GLY A 387 16.85 -5.85 -26.52
CA GLY A 387 17.19 -4.48 -26.81
C GLY A 387 17.19 -3.53 -25.60
N ASN A 388 17.50 -4.04 -24.39
CA ASN A 388 17.58 -3.22 -23.20
C ASN A 388 18.97 -2.62 -23.02
N THR A 389 19.05 -1.49 -22.34
CA THR A 389 20.31 -0.80 -21.98
C THR A 389 20.47 -0.75 -20.47
N LEU A 390 21.50 -1.42 -19.95
CA LEU A 390 21.79 -1.50 -18.53
C LEU A 390 23.18 -0.86 -18.28
N ARG A 391 23.18 0.36 -17.74
CA ARG A 391 24.37 1.22 -17.72
C ARG A 391 24.76 1.66 -16.30
N ASP A 392 26.05 1.66 -16.01
CA ASP A 392 26.63 2.21 -14.78
C ASP A 392 26.08 1.58 -13.48
N ASN A 393 25.54 0.37 -13.53
CA ASN A 393 25.02 -0.36 -12.38
C ASN A 393 26.16 -1.08 -11.62
N TRP A 394 25.93 -1.46 -10.35
CA TRP A 394 26.89 -2.34 -9.69
C TRP A 394 27.00 -3.68 -10.43
N VAL A 395 25.88 -4.35 -10.65
CA VAL A 395 25.72 -5.48 -11.57
C VAL A 395 24.60 -5.14 -12.54
N ALA A 396 24.76 -5.39 -13.85
CA ALA A 396 23.67 -5.08 -14.77
C ALA A 396 22.50 -6.07 -14.58
N VAL A 397 22.74 -7.39 -14.62
CA VAL A 397 21.71 -8.42 -14.36
C VAL A 397 22.22 -9.42 -13.32
N MET A 398 21.44 -9.62 -12.28
CA MET A 398 21.60 -10.66 -11.27
C MET A 398 20.49 -11.72 -11.42
N ALA A 399 20.82 -12.97 -11.70
CA ALA A 399 19.84 -14.05 -11.86
C ALA A 399 20.15 -15.25 -10.97
N TYR A 400 19.11 -15.77 -10.31
CA TYR A 400 19.19 -16.86 -9.37
C TYR A 400 18.13 -17.95 -9.62
N GLY A 401 18.47 -19.21 -9.29
CA GLY A 401 17.50 -20.25 -9.01
C GLY A 401 16.73 -20.80 -10.22
N GLY A 402 17.43 -21.32 -11.25
CA GLY A 402 16.81 -22.11 -12.32
C GLY A 402 15.95 -21.29 -13.31
N ALA A 403 16.12 -20.00 -13.34
CA ALA A 403 15.44 -19.14 -14.32
C ALA A 403 15.84 -19.54 -15.76
N GLN A 404 14.84 -19.67 -16.64
CA GLN A 404 15.07 -19.77 -18.09
C GLN A 404 15.14 -18.36 -18.66
N LEU A 405 16.30 -17.96 -19.15
CA LEU A 405 16.54 -16.61 -19.68
C LEU A 405 16.72 -16.63 -21.18
N ASP A 406 16.08 -15.72 -21.88
CA ASP A 406 16.38 -15.36 -23.28
C ASP A 406 16.83 -13.90 -23.31
N LEU A 407 18.15 -13.67 -23.34
CA LEU A 407 18.73 -12.33 -23.38
C LEU A 407 19.25 -12.06 -24.78
N ALA A 408 18.56 -11.20 -25.53
CA ALA A 408 18.89 -10.90 -26.93
C ALA A 408 19.18 -9.41 -27.14
N ASP A 409 20.29 -9.10 -27.81
CA ASP A 409 20.63 -7.75 -28.29
C ASP A 409 20.61 -6.67 -27.20
N ASN A 410 20.99 -7.02 -25.94
CA ASN A 410 21.06 -6.07 -24.85
C ASN A 410 22.46 -5.43 -24.76
N LEU A 411 22.51 -4.19 -24.28
CA LEU A 411 23.75 -3.47 -23.97
C LEU A 411 23.96 -3.42 -22.45
N PHE A 412 25.07 -3.99 -21.99
CA PHE A 412 25.55 -3.94 -20.61
C PHE A 412 26.82 -3.08 -20.57
N GLU A 413 26.71 -1.85 -20.09
CA GLU A 413 27.78 -0.86 -20.15
C GLU A 413 28.15 -0.33 -18.77
N GLY A 414 29.45 -0.20 -18.47
CA GLY A 414 29.93 0.44 -17.25
C GLY A 414 29.58 -0.25 -15.94
N SER A 415 29.26 -1.55 -15.97
CA SER A 415 28.94 -2.31 -14.76
C SER A 415 30.14 -2.38 -13.82
N ARG A 416 30.00 -1.91 -12.59
CA ARG A 416 31.15 -1.77 -11.65
C ARG A 416 31.71 -3.12 -11.17
N CYS A 417 30.89 -4.14 -11.08
CA CYS A 417 31.28 -5.52 -10.79
C CYS A 417 31.28 -6.36 -12.08
N CYS A 418 30.11 -6.72 -12.59
CA CYS A 418 29.99 -7.52 -13.80
C CYS A 418 28.70 -7.17 -14.57
N GLY A 419 28.68 -7.50 -15.87
CA GLY A 419 27.49 -7.36 -16.70
C GLY A 419 26.41 -8.36 -16.27
N LEU A 420 26.72 -9.65 -16.26
CA LEU A 420 25.82 -10.71 -15.78
C LEU A 420 26.42 -11.43 -14.56
N TYR A 421 25.60 -11.59 -13.52
CA TYR A 421 25.87 -12.49 -12.40
C TYR A 421 24.81 -13.59 -12.44
N LEU A 422 25.22 -14.82 -12.76
CA LEU A 422 24.35 -15.96 -12.99
C LEU A 422 24.63 -17.04 -11.95
N ARG A 423 23.61 -17.46 -11.21
CA ARG A 423 23.74 -18.50 -10.20
C ARG A 423 22.69 -19.59 -10.40
N ASP A 424 23.16 -20.82 -10.68
CA ASP A 424 22.32 -22.00 -10.89
C ASP A 424 21.26 -21.76 -11.97
N ILE A 425 21.68 -21.29 -13.17
CA ILE A 425 20.84 -21.00 -14.32
C ILE A 425 20.93 -22.15 -15.33
N ALA A 426 19.82 -22.55 -15.92
CA ALA A 426 19.79 -23.62 -16.91
C ALA A 426 18.91 -23.28 -18.12
N TYR A 427 19.13 -23.97 -19.25
CA TYR A 427 18.33 -23.89 -20.46
C TYR A 427 18.08 -22.46 -20.96
N SER A 428 19.10 -21.62 -20.84
CA SER A 428 19.01 -20.20 -21.17
C SER A 428 19.72 -19.89 -22.49
N ARG A 429 19.28 -18.80 -23.16
CA ARG A 429 19.85 -18.32 -24.40
C ARG A 429 20.39 -16.90 -24.20
N PHE A 430 21.62 -16.68 -24.62
CA PHE A 430 22.28 -15.40 -24.62
C PHE A 430 22.76 -15.10 -26.04
N SER A 431 22.18 -14.12 -26.73
CA SER A 431 22.51 -13.86 -28.12
C SER A 431 22.62 -12.38 -28.46
N GLY A 432 23.65 -12.01 -29.22
CA GLY A 432 23.84 -10.63 -29.70
C GLY A 432 24.07 -9.56 -28.64
N ASN A 433 24.32 -9.95 -27.38
CA ASN A 433 24.50 -8.98 -26.30
C ASN A 433 25.92 -8.34 -26.37
N THR A 434 25.99 -7.06 -26.03
CA THR A 434 27.23 -6.29 -26.00
C THR A 434 27.59 -5.94 -24.55
N PHE A 435 28.83 -6.21 -24.15
CA PHE A 435 29.39 -5.83 -22.87
C PHE A 435 30.52 -4.81 -23.09
N ALA A 436 30.48 -3.70 -22.36
CA ALA A 436 31.45 -2.66 -22.47
C ALA A 436 31.76 -2.03 -21.09
N GLY A 437 33.04 -1.88 -20.77
CA GLY A 437 33.45 -1.25 -19.51
C GLY A 437 33.09 -2.03 -18.25
N SER A 438 33.02 -3.35 -18.35
CA SER A 438 32.77 -4.22 -17.19
C SER A 438 33.88 -4.13 -16.15
N GLY A 439 33.57 -4.05 -14.85
CA GLY A 439 34.54 -3.86 -13.77
C GLY A 439 35.46 -5.07 -13.58
N GLN A 440 34.93 -6.21 -13.14
CA GLN A 440 35.70 -7.43 -12.89
C GLN A 440 35.59 -8.41 -14.04
N ALA A 441 34.38 -8.73 -14.50
CA ALA A 441 34.11 -9.64 -15.59
C ALA A 441 32.91 -9.18 -16.43
N SER A 442 32.84 -9.57 -17.71
CA SER A 442 31.61 -9.40 -18.47
C SER A 442 30.51 -10.29 -17.91
N VAL A 443 30.83 -11.53 -17.56
CA VAL A 443 29.91 -12.51 -17.01
C VAL A 443 30.58 -13.28 -15.88
N GLN A 444 29.90 -13.41 -14.76
CA GLN A 444 30.29 -14.23 -13.61
C GLN A 444 29.24 -15.33 -13.40
N VAL A 445 29.70 -16.58 -13.39
CA VAL A 445 28.84 -17.76 -13.20
C VAL A 445 29.21 -18.47 -11.90
N ILE A 446 28.18 -18.75 -11.09
CA ILE A 446 28.31 -19.58 -9.88
C ILE A 446 27.36 -20.78 -10.00
N GLY A 447 27.88 -21.99 -9.83
CA GLY A 447 27.10 -23.21 -10.02
C GLY A 447 26.95 -23.59 -11.50
N THR A 448 25.75 -23.93 -11.96
CA THR A 448 25.51 -24.53 -13.27
C THR A 448 24.97 -23.57 -14.31
N LEU A 449 25.29 -23.81 -15.58
CA LEU A 449 24.68 -23.21 -16.79
C LEU A 449 24.20 -24.30 -17.77
N ASP A 450 23.67 -25.39 -17.25
CA ASP A 450 23.36 -26.58 -18.03
C ASP A 450 22.38 -26.30 -19.18
N GLY A 451 22.67 -26.82 -20.38
CA GLY A 451 21.82 -26.65 -21.56
C GLY A 451 21.69 -25.22 -22.06
N SER A 452 22.52 -24.30 -21.60
CA SER A 452 22.47 -22.88 -22.02
C SER A 452 23.34 -22.64 -23.26
N VAL A 453 22.94 -21.67 -24.11
CA VAL A 453 23.55 -21.38 -25.40
C VAL A 453 24.02 -19.92 -25.47
N TRP A 454 25.25 -19.70 -25.93
CA TRP A 454 25.84 -18.39 -26.18
C TRP A 454 26.09 -18.19 -27.67
N LEU A 455 25.54 -17.14 -28.25
CA LEU A 455 25.64 -16.86 -29.67
C LEU A 455 25.99 -15.39 -29.93
N ASN A 456 27.07 -15.11 -30.61
CA ASN A 456 27.41 -13.78 -31.11
C ASN A 456 27.40 -12.66 -30.04
N ASN A 457 27.76 -12.96 -28.77
CA ASN A 457 27.87 -11.94 -27.73
C ASN A 457 29.29 -11.30 -27.80
N ALA A 458 29.35 -9.97 -27.72
CA ALA A 458 30.59 -9.22 -27.66
C ALA A 458 30.97 -8.97 -26.18
N LEU A 459 31.99 -9.70 -25.69
CA LEU A 459 32.50 -9.57 -24.31
C LEU A 459 33.73 -8.66 -24.31
N ASP A 460 33.79 -7.69 -23.40
CA ASP A 460 34.96 -6.85 -23.17
C ASP A 460 35.95 -7.46 -22.17
N LYS A 461 35.50 -8.39 -21.33
CA LYS A 461 36.32 -9.17 -20.39
C LYS A 461 35.97 -10.64 -20.43
N PRO A 462 36.88 -11.53 -19.97
CA PRO A 462 36.60 -12.96 -19.92
C PRO A 462 35.35 -13.32 -19.14
N LEU A 463 34.73 -14.43 -19.49
CA LEU A 463 33.74 -15.09 -18.68
C LEU A 463 34.47 -15.81 -17.52
N GLU A 464 34.10 -15.47 -16.28
CA GLU A 464 34.59 -16.15 -15.08
C GLU A 464 33.57 -17.19 -14.61
N ALA A 465 33.92 -18.45 -14.65
CA ALA A 465 33.10 -19.55 -14.16
C ALA A 465 33.79 -20.23 -12.96
N ALA A 466 33.15 -20.23 -11.79
CA ALA A 466 33.66 -20.95 -10.63
C ALA A 466 33.51 -22.47 -10.78
N GLN A 467 32.50 -22.96 -11.49
CA GLN A 467 32.32 -24.34 -11.97
C GLN A 467 31.36 -24.30 -13.17
N ALA A 468 31.82 -24.65 -14.36
CA ALA A 468 30.94 -24.88 -15.50
C ALA A 468 30.46 -26.33 -15.45
N GLY A 469 29.18 -26.59 -15.34
CA GLY A 469 28.58 -27.92 -15.43
C GLY A 469 28.74 -28.55 -16.83
N GLU A 470 28.50 -29.84 -16.92
CA GLU A 470 28.48 -30.54 -18.21
C GLU A 470 27.30 -29.99 -19.08
N GLY A 471 27.59 -29.60 -20.34
CA GLY A 471 26.57 -29.18 -21.29
C GLY A 471 26.57 -27.69 -21.69
N PHE A 472 27.54 -26.90 -21.18
CA PHE A 472 27.75 -25.53 -21.64
C PHE A 472 28.40 -25.53 -23.03
N SER A 473 27.74 -24.98 -24.05
CA SER A 473 28.29 -24.80 -25.39
C SER A 473 28.49 -23.31 -25.70
N LEU A 474 29.76 -22.92 -25.84
CA LEU A 474 30.17 -21.60 -26.31
C LEU A 474 30.27 -21.68 -27.84
N LEU A 475 29.24 -21.28 -28.53
CA LEU A 475 29.28 -21.06 -29.99
C LEU A 475 29.73 -19.62 -30.21
N ARG A 476 30.93 -19.45 -30.73
CA ARG A 476 31.54 -18.16 -31.10
C ARG A 476 30.95 -17.61 -32.37
#